data_9aa77432f2b2b831e2538b3a1c44e358
#
_entry.id   9aa77432f2b2b831e2538b3a1c44e358
#
_cell.length_a   1.000
_cell.length_b   1.000
_cell.length_c   1.000
_cell.angle_alpha   90.00
_cell.angle_beta   90.00
_cell.angle_gamma   90.00
#
_symmetry.space_group_name_H-M   'P 1'
#
loop_
_entity.id
_entity.type
_entity.pdbx_description
1 polymer ?
#
loop_
_entity_poly.entity_id
_entity_poly.type
_entity_poly.pdbx_seq_one_letter_code
_entity_poly.pdbx_strand_id
1 'polypeptide(L)' 'MKEQLHLKNHLKEVRTAANLSQTQLAEMVGVSRNTISSTETGQFNPTAKLALILCIALDKKFEELFYF' A
#
# COMPACT_ATOMS: atom_id res chain seq x y z
N MET A 1 20.44 12.45 -5.00
CA MET A 1 19.65 11.34 -4.43
C MET A 1 20.20 10.03 -4.90
N LYS A 2 20.41 9.12 -4.01
CA LYS A 2 20.93 7.80 -4.36
C LYS A 2 19.83 6.90 -4.87
N GLU A 3 20.12 6.12 -5.92
CA GLU A 3 19.15 5.18 -6.46
C GLU A 3 18.91 3.99 -5.55
N GLN A 4 19.72 3.80 -4.52
CA GLN A 4 19.56 2.69 -3.59
C GLN A 4 18.42 2.88 -2.59
N LEU A 5 17.77 4.04 -2.60
CA LEU A 5 16.61 4.25 -1.74
C LEU A 5 15.42 3.48 -2.33
N HIS A 6 14.99 2.46 -1.61
CA HIS A 6 13.86 1.64 -2.01
C HIS A 6 12.69 1.90 -1.06
N LEU A 7 11.55 2.23 -1.63
CA LEU A 7 10.35 2.44 -0.83
C LEU A 7 9.90 1.13 -0.23
N LYS A 8 9.74 1.11 1.08
CA LYS A 8 9.23 -0.04 1.83
C LYS A 8 7.84 0.29 2.34
N ASN A 9 7.10 -0.73 2.75
CA ASN A 9 5.76 -0.47 3.26
C ASN A 9 5.34 -1.49 4.31
N HIS A 10 4.37 -1.09 5.12
CA HIS A 10 3.69 -1.94 6.09
C HIS A 10 2.27 -2.27 5.64
N LEU A 11 2.02 -2.22 4.33
CA LEU A 11 0.66 -2.35 3.81
C LEU A 11 0.00 -3.66 4.22
N LYS A 12 0.73 -4.76 4.12
CA LYS A 12 0.18 -6.07 4.47
C LYS A 12 -0.20 -6.13 5.95
N GLU A 13 0.66 -5.64 6.82
CA GLU A 13 0.43 -5.66 8.26
C GLU A 13 -0.78 -4.80 8.63
N VAL A 14 -0.86 -3.61 8.07
CA VAL A 14 -1.97 -2.70 8.34
C VAL A 14 -3.27 -3.27 7.78
N ARG A 15 -3.22 -3.82 6.56
CA ARG A 15 -4.39 -4.44 5.93
C ARG A 15 -4.91 -5.60 6.78
N THR A 16 -4.03 -6.49 7.19
CA THR A 16 -4.45 -7.67 7.98
C THR A 16 -4.95 -7.28 9.36
N ALA A 17 -4.36 -6.25 9.97
CA ALA A 17 -4.85 -5.73 11.25
C ALA A 17 -6.25 -5.14 11.12
N ALA A 18 -6.62 -4.68 9.93
CA ALA A 18 -7.96 -4.16 9.65
C ALA A 18 -8.93 -5.27 9.21
N ASN A 19 -8.49 -6.53 9.22
CA ASN A 19 -9.28 -7.69 8.81
C ASN A 19 -9.75 -7.61 7.35
N LEU A 20 -8.90 -7.07 6.48
CA LEU A 20 -9.20 -6.96 5.05
C LEU A 20 -8.36 -7.95 4.25
N SER A 21 -8.99 -8.62 3.28
CA SER A 21 -8.26 -9.39 2.29
C SER A 21 -7.65 -8.46 1.25
N GLN A 22 -6.72 -8.98 0.45
CA GLN A 22 -6.17 -8.21 -0.67
C GLN A 22 -7.28 -7.79 -1.64
N THR A 23 -8.22 -8.69 -1.93
CA THR A 23 -9.33 -8.39 -2.82
C THR A 23 -10.22 -7.29 -2.26
N GLN A 24 -10.53 -7.37 -0.95
CA GLN A 24 -11.37 -6.36 -0.31
C GLN A 24 -10.72 -4.97 -0.37
N LEU A 25 -9.43 -4.90 -0.06
CA LEU A 25 -8.73 -3.61 -0.12
C LEU A 25 -8.67 -3.11 -1.55
N ALA A 26 -8.39 -3.99 -2.52
CA ALA A 26 -8.33 -3.61 -3.92
C ALA A 26 -9.65 -2.99 -4.37
N GLU A 27 -10.77 -3.59 -3.99
CA GLU A 27 -12.09 -3.07 -4.32
C GLU A 27 -12.34 -1.70 -3.68
N MET A 28 -11.91 -1.53 -2.44
CA MET A 28 -12.08 -0.25 -1.73
C MET A 28 -11.36 0.90 -2.42
N VAL A 29 -10.18 0.64 -2.98
CA VAL A 29 -9.35 1.69 -3.57
C VAL A 29 -9.40 1.72 -5.10
N GLY A 30 -10.15 0.79 -5.72
CA GLY A 30 -10.39 0.83 -7.15
C GLY A 30 -9.26 0.30 -8.01
N VAL A 31 -8.51 -0.68 -7.52
CA VAL A 31 -7.43 -1.32 -8.30
C VAL A 31 -7.63 -2.84 -8.30
N SER A 32 -6.82 -3.55 -9.06
CA SER A 32 -6.85 -5.01 -9.09
C SER A 32 -6.19 -5.59 -7.84
N ARG A 33 -6.57 -6.82 -7.50
CA ARG A 33 -5.90 -7.55 -6.42
C ARG A 33 -4.40 -7.67 -6.66
N ASN A 34 -4.00 -7.88 -7.92
CA ASN A 34 -2.59 -7.99 -8.26
C ASN A 34 -1.82 -6.71 -7.93
N THR A 35 -2.44 -5.55 -8.09
CA THR A 35 -1.81 -4.29 -7.73
C THR A 35 -1.52 -4.22 -6.24
N ILE A 36 -2.47 -4.67 -5.41
CA ILE A 36 -2.26 -4.72 -3.96
C ILE A 36 -1.14 -5.71 -3.63
N SER A 37 -1.20 -6.91 -4.19
CA SER A 37 -0.18 -7.94 -3.94
C SER A 37 1.21 -7.46 -4.32
N SER A 38 1.35 -6.88 -5.52
CA SER A 38 2.65 -6.38 -6.00
C SER A 38 3.15 -5.21 -5.17
N THR A 39 2.26 -4.37 -4.67
CA THR A 39 2.62 -3.28 -3.78
C THR A 39 3.17 -3.82 -2.46
N GLU A 40 2.48 -4.80 -1.88
CA GLU A 40 2.88 -5.38 -0.60
C GLU A 40 4.26 -6.04 -0.67
N THR A 41 4.60 -6.65 -1.80
CA THR A 41 5.89 -7.32 -1.97
C THR A 41 7.00 -6.39 -2.44
N GLY A 42 6.69 -5.14 -2.76
CA GLY A 42 7.68 -4.18 -3.23
C GLY A 42 7.97 -4.26 -4.72
N GLN A 43 7.27 -5.11 -5.47
CA GLN A 43 7.45 -5.21 -6.91
C GLN A 43 6.89 -4.02 -7.66
N PHE A 44 5.93 -3.34 -7.08
CA PHE A 44 5.27 -2.18 -7.67
C PHE A 44 5.25 -1.05 -6.65
N ASN A 45 5.71 0.12 -7.07
CA ASN A 45 5.64 1.32 -6.25
C ASN A 45 4.36 2.06 -6.65
N PRO A 46 3.45 2.31 -5.70
CA PRO A 46 2.20 2.98 -6.05
C PRO A 46 2.45 4.41 -6.48
N THR A 47 1.58 4.92 -7.34
CA THR A 47 1.56 6.35 -7.64
C THR A 47 1.21 7.11 -6.36
N ALA A 48 1.50 8.41 -6.35
CA ALA A 48 1.13 9.26 -5.22
C ALA A 48 -0.37 9.19 -4.96
N LYS A 49 -1.17 9.17 -6.03
CA LYS A 49 -2.63 9.09 -5.89
C LYS A 49 -3.05 7.80 -5.18
N LEU A 50 -2.52 6.66 -5.62
CA LEU A 50 -2.87 5.38 -5.00
C LEU A 50 -2.39 5.33 -3.55
N ALA A 51 -1.17 5.81 -3.28
CA ALA A 51 -0.64 5.81 -1.92
C ALA A 51 -1.54 6.63 -0.99
N LEU A 52 -2.01 7.79 -1.42
CA LEU A 52 -2.89 8.60 -0.61
C LEU A 52 -4.26 7.96 -0.42
N ILE A 53 -4.80 7.31 -1.46
CA ILE A 53 -6.08 6.60 -1.33
C ILE A 53 -5.95 5.44 -0.34
N LEU A 54 -4.84 4.72 -0.36
CA LEU A 54 -4.59 3.65 0.61
C LEU A 54 -4.56 4.20 2.03
N CYS A 55 -3.93 5.35 2.23
CA CYS A 55 -3.90 6.01 3.54
C CYS A 55 -5.31 6.33 4.03
N ILE A 56 -6.14 6.85 3.13
CA ILE A 56 -7.53 7.18 3.48
C ILE A 56 -8.31 5.91 3.81
N ALA A 57 -8.20 4.90 2.97
CA ALA A 57 -8.95 3.64 3.14
C ALA A 57 -8.59 2.94 4.45
N LEU A 58 -7.33 3.00 4.86
CA LEU A 58 -6.84 2.32 6.05
C LEU A 58 -6.74 3.23 7.27
N ASP A 59 -7.12 4.49 7.11
CA ASP A 59 -7.08 5.49 8.19
C ASP A 59 -5.70 5.58 8.82
N LYS A 60 -4.68 5.71 7.96
CA LYS A 60 -3.28 5.81 8.37
C LYS A 60 -2.62 7.00 7.69
N LYS A 61 -1.61 7.56 8.34
CA LYS A 61 -0.77 8.57 7.74
C LYS A 61 0.18 7.91 6.73
N PHE A 62 0.65 8.70 5.77
CA PHE A 62 1.55 8.18 4.74
C PHE A 62 2.75 7.46 5.36
N GLU A 63 3.38 8.07 6.36
CA GLU A 63 4.59 7.52 6.97
C GLU A 63 4.31 6.28 7.82
N GLU A 64 3.05 6.00 8.13
CA GLU A 64 2.67 4.76 8.81
C GLU A 64 2.57 3.59 7.84
N LEU A 65 2.42 3.88 6.55
CA LEU A 65 2.32 2.85 5.52
C LEU A 65 3.61 2.70 4.71
N PHE A 66 4.28 3.81 4.41
CA PHE A 66 5.43 3.81 3.51
C PHE A 66 6.63 4.45 4.19
N TYR A 67 7.81 3.89 3.91
CA TYR A 67 9.04 4.38 4.53
C TYR A 67 10.25 3.94 3.72
N PHE A 68 11.39 4.47 4.06
CA PHE A 68 12.68 4.06 3.54
C PHE A 68 13.51 3.44 4.67
#